data_249628accad9bde702ec58cc3a2b9ac1
#
_entry.id   249628accad9bde702ec58cc3a2b9ac1
#
_cell.length_a   1.000
_cell.length_b   1.000
_cell.length_c   1.000
_cell.angle_alpha   90.00
_cell.angle_beta   90.00
_cell.angle_gamma   90.00
#
_symmetry.space_group_name_H-M   'P 1'
#
loop_
_entity.id
_entity.type
_entity.pdbx_description
1 polymer ?
#
loop_
_entity_poly.entity_id
_entity_poly.type
_entity_poly.pdbx_seq_one_letter_code
_entity_poly.pdbx_strand_id
1 'polypeptide(L)'
;MIKQLIKFSLNHIPRPVLQRIAGWAVPVAGLFYKGRGAECPVCGAKYRKFMPYGYVQPRPNALCPKCLSLERHRLLWLYLTRETDLLTAFPRTLHIAPEVCIMRHLKPHFRPHPGQYVTADLESPLADIHFDVQQIPLADDSVDVVIC
;
A
#
# COMPACT_ATOMS: atom_id res chain seq x y z
N MET A 1 19.87 0.90 -23.17
CA MET A 1 18.63 0.59 -23.91
C MET A 1 17.42 0.43 -22.98
N ILE A 2 17.39 -0.50 -22.02
CA ILE A 2 16.25 -0.72 -21.10
C ILE A 2 15.89 0.53 -20.26
N LYS A 3 16.88 1.26 -19.71
CA LYS A 3 16.63 2.48 -18.92
C LYS A 3 15.97 3.61 -19.72
N GLN A 4 16.28 3.73 -21.01
CA GLN A 4 15.67 4.73 -21.90
C GLN A 4 14.22 4.36 -22.25
N LEU A 5 13.95 3.07 -22.49
CA LEU A 5 12.60 2.54 -22.70
C LEU A 5 11.72 2.76 -21.47
N ILE A 6 12.22 2.50 -20.27
CA ILE A 6 11.52 2.73 -19.02
C ILE A 6 11.22 4.23 -18.84
N LYS A 7 12.21 5.10 -19.10
CA LYS A 7 12.02 6.57 -19.02
C LYS A 7 10.97 7.07 -20.01
N PHE A 8 10.99 6.56 -21.24
CA PHE A 8 10.00 6.86 -22.27
C PHE A 8 8.59 6.43 -21.82
N SER A 9 8.44 5.20 -21.32
CA SER A 9 7.17 4.66 -20.84
C SER A 9 6.60 5.47 -19.66
N LEU A 10 7.45 5.88 -18.70
CA LEU A 10 7.03 6.68 -17.54
C LEU A 10 6.54 8.09 -17.93
N ASN A 11 7.03 8.64 -19.03
CA ASN A 11 6.66 9.98 -19.49
C ASN A 11 5.44 10.00 -20.43
N HIS A 12 5.13 8.87 -21.08
CA HIS A 12 4.10 8.83 -22.13
C HIS A 12 2.90 7.93 -21.78
N ILE A 13 3.02 7.06 -20.77
CA ILE A 13 1.93 6.17 -20.37
C ILE A 13 1.30 6.71 -19.08
N PRO A 14 -0.03 6.91 -19.02
CA PRO A 14 -0.73 7.33 -17.82
C PRO A 14 -0.44 6.40 -16.62
N ARG A 15 -0.21 6.98 -15.45
CA ARG A 15 0.09 6.25 -14.21
C ARG A 15 -0.86 5.09 -13.92
N PRO A 16 -2.20 5.21 -14.12
CA PRO A 16 -3.12 4.10 -13.89
C PRO A 16 -2.85 2.88 -14.77
N VAL A 17 -2.42 3.10 -16.02
CA VAL A 17 -2.09 2.02 -16.96
C VAL A 17 -0.81 1.31 -16.51
N LEU A 18 0.21 2.07 -16.13
CA LEU A 18 1.46 1.51 -15.60
C LEU A 18 1.22 0.71 -14.31
N GLN A 19 0.35 1.19 -13.43
CA GLN A 19 -0.02 0.47 -12.21
C GLN A 19 -0.74 -0.85 -12.51
N ARG A 20 -1.65 -0.86 -13.50
CA ARG A 20 -2.31 -2.10 -13.95
C ARG A 20 -1.31 -3.10 -14.51
N ILE A 21 -0.42 -2.66 -15.41
CA ILE A 21 0.62 -3.53 -15.99
C ILE A 21 1.54 -4.06 -14.88
N ALA A 22 2.00 -3.20 -13.98
CA ALA A 22 2.82 -3.63 -12.85
C ALA A 22 2.10 -4.62 -11.94
N GLY A 23 0.80 -4.43 -11.71
CA GLY A 23 -0.05 -5.32 -10.94
C GLY A 23 -0.11 -6.76 -11.48
N TRP A 24 0.09 -6.95 -12.78
CA TRP A 24 0.17 -8.25 -13.44
C TRP A 24 1.60 -8.76 -13.63
N ALA A 25 2.49 -7.90 -14.11
CA ALA A 25 3.85 -8.29 -14.46
C ALA A 25 4.70 -8.61 -13.21
N VAL A 26 4.54 -7.86 -12.13
CA VAL A 26 5.34 -8.03 -10.92
C VAL A 26 5.05 -9.36 -10.20
N PRO A 27 3.79 -9.80 -10.00
CA PRO A 27 3.50 -11.13 -9.45
C PRO A 27 4.06 -12.27 -10.30
N VAL A 28 4.00 -12.16 -11.63
CA VAL A 28 4.58 -13.17 -12.54
C VAL A 28 6.10 -13.21 -12.39
N ALA A 29 6.76 -12.05 -12.40
CA ALA A 29 8.20 -11.96 -12.13
C ALA A 29 8.56 -12.49 -10.73
N GLY A 30 7.65 -12.34 -9.77
CA GLY A 30 7.77 -12.86 -8.40
C GLY A 30 7.94 -14.38 -8.31
N LEU A 31 7.51 -15.15 -9.32
CA LEU A 31 7.70 -16.58 -9.37
C LEU A 31 9.19 -16.96 -9.35
N PHE A 32 10.04 -16.16 -9.99
CA PHE A 32 11.50 -16.34 -10.00
C PHE A 32 12.16 -15.98 -8.66
N TYR A 33 11.43 -15.30 -7.79
CA TYR A 33 11.90 -14.91 -6.46
C TYR A 33 11.44 -15.85 -5.35
N LYS A 34 10.64 -16.88 -5.63
CA LYS A 34 10.14 -17.84 -4.63
C LYS A 34 11.27 -18.45 -3.80
N GLY A 35 11.03 -18.62 -2.51
CA GLY A 35 11.98 -19.19 -1.55
C GLY A 35 11.57 -18.90 -0.10
N ARG A 36 12.49 -19.13 0.85
CA ARG A 36 12.24 -19.01 2.29
C ARG A 36 13.14 -17.99 3.01
N GLY A 37 13.88 -17.16 2.26
CA GLY A 37 14.82 -16.19 2.83
C GLY A 37 14.17 -14.93 3.41
N ALA A 38 12.96 -14.58 2.94
CA ALA A 38 12.20 -13.42 3.41
C ALA A 38 10.70 -13.71 3.39
N GLU A 39 10.00 -13.30 4.44
CA GLU A 39 8.54 -13.38 4.54
C GLU A 39 7.94 -11.96 4.59
N CYS A 40 6.91 -11.74 3.80
CA CYS A 40 6.20 -10.47 3.83
C CYS A 40 5.15 -10.46 4.95
N PRO A 41 5.28 -9.61 5.97
CA PRO A 41 4.32 -9.61 7.08
C PRO A 41 2.91 -9.15 6.66
N VAL A 42 2.79 -8.41 5.54
CA VAL A 42 1.49 -7.92 5.05
C VAL A 42 0.68 -9.04 4.40
N CYS A 43 1.29 -9.88 3.56
CA CYS A 43 0.56 -10.88 2.77
C CYS A 43 0.98 -12.33 3.01
N GLY A 44 1.91 -12.59 3.94
CA GLY A 44 2.42 -13.92 4.29
C GLY A 44 3.23 -14.62 3.20
N ALA A 45 3.50 -13.97 2.05
CA ALA A 45 4.22 -14.61 0.96
C ALA A 45 5.71 -14.72 1.25
N LYS A 46 6.31 -15.88 0.86
CA LYS A 46 7.71 -16.22 1.10
C LYS A 46 8.52 -16.17 -0.18
N TYR A 47 9.68 -15.52 -0.11
CA TYR A 47 10.61 -15.33 -1.21
C TYR A 47 12.05 -15.59 -0.78
N ARG A 48 12.97 -15.80 -1.73
CA ARG A 48 14.42 -15.82 -1.43
C ARG A 48 14.88 -14.44 -0.96
N LYS A 49 14.35 -13.40 -1.61
CA LYS A 49 14.52 -11.96 -1.32
C LYS A 49 13.39 -11.21 -2.00
N PHE A 50 13.10 -9.99 -1.57
CA PHE A 50 12.18 -9.10 -2.28
C PHE A 50 12.82 -8.50 -3.53
N MET A 51 12.00 -7.97 -4.43
CA MET A 51 12.47 -7.31 -5.64
C MET A 51 13.10 -5.94 -5.34
N PRO A 52 14.00 -5.46 -6.18
CA PRO A 52 14.49 -4.09 -6.08
C PRO A 52 13.35 -3.10 -6.40
N TYR A 53 13.42 -1.91 -5.81
CA TYR A 53 12.47 -0.83 -6.08
C TYR A 53 13.18 0.53 -6.11
N GLY A 54 12.77 1.37 -7.05
CA GLY A 54 13.30 2.72 -7.28
C GLY A 54 13.87 2.88 -8.67
N TYR A 55 13.72 4.10 -9.22
CA TYR A 55 14.13 4.38 -10.60
C TYR A 55 15.54 4.97 -10.68
N VAL A 56 15.86 5.95 -9.83
CA VAL A 56 17.17 6.65 -9.84
C VAL A 56 18.21 5.85 -9.08
N GLN A 57 17.87 5.43 -7.87
CA GLN A 57 18.70 4.60 -6.99
C GLN A 57 17.87 3.39 -6.53
N PRO A 58 17.91 2.27 -7.28
CA PRO A 58 17.15 1.08 -6.89
C PRO A 58 17.64 0.53 -5.55
N ARG A 59 16.73 0.45 -4.60
CA ARG A 59 16.99 -0.21 -3.32
C ARG A 59 16.79 -1.72 -3.50
N PRO A 60 17.76 -2.55 -3.18
CA PRO A 60 17.60 -4.00 -3.22
C PRO A 60 16.63 -4.45 -2.12
N ASN A 61 16.01 -5.60 -2.29
CA ASN A 61 15.16 -6.25 -1.28
C ASN A 61 14.00 -5.38 -0.75
N ALA A 62 13.43 -4.52 -1.60
CA ALA A 62 12.46 -3.50 -1.20
C ALA A 62 10.99 -3.90 -1.45
N LEU A 63 10.67 -4.40 -2.65
CA LEU A 63 9.29 -4.60 -3.11
C LEU A 63 8.84 -6.06 -2.95
N CYS A 64 7.75 -6.28 -2.22
CA CYS A 64 7.10 -7.59 -2.19
C CYS A 64 6.43 -7.88 -3.54
N PRO A 65 6.78 -8.97 -4.24
CA PRO A 65 6.20 -9.26 -5.56
C PRO A 65 4.69 -9.54 -5.54
N LYS A 66 4.13 -10.02 -4.42
CA LYS A 66 2.72 -10.38 -4.32
C LYS A 66 1.81 -9.18 -4.02
N CYS A 67 2.09 -8.45 -2.95
CA CYS A 67 1.21 -7.37 -2.50
C CYS A 67 1.73 -5.96 -2.82
N LEU A 68 2.90 -5.88 -3.44
CA LEU A 68 3.57 -4.62 -3.81
C LEU A 68 3.93 -3.74 -2.61
N SER A 69 3.94 -4.29 -1.39
CA SER A 69 4.37 -3.55 -0.21
C SER A 69 5.87 -3.24 -0.27
N LEU A 70 6.20 -2.03 0.12
CA LEU A 70 7.57 -1.57 0.37
C LEU A 70 7.93 -1.73 1.84
N GLU A 71 9.17 -1.41 2.20
CA GLU A 71 9.69 -1.51 3.57
C GLU A 71 8.83 -0.73 4.55
N ARG A 72 8.48 0.54 4.23
CA ARG A 72 7.64 1.40 5.07
C ARG A 72 6.25 0.81 5.30
N HIS A 73 5.62 0.20 4.26
CA HIS A 73 4.31 -0.42 4.40
C HIS A 73 4.36 -1.66 5.29
N ARG A 74 5.46 -2.43 5.22
CA ARG A 74 5.66 -3.59 6.09
C ARG A 74 5.90 -3.17 7.54
N LEU A 75 6.65 -2.08 7.76
CA LEU A 75 6.86 -1.50 9.07
C LEU A 75 5.54 -0.99 9.66
N LEU A 76 4.79 -0.20 8.91
CA LEU A 76 3.47 0.28 9.31
C LEU A 76 2.54 -0.89 9.69
N TRP A 77 2.47 -1.93 8.85
CA TRP A 77 1.65 -3.11 9.13
C TRP A 77 2.05 -3.82 10.42
N LEU A 78 3.35 -4.01 10.66
CA LEU A 78 3.85 -4.59 11.90
C LEU A 78 3.51 -3.73 13.11
N TYR A 79 3.64 -2.42 13.00
CA TYR A 79 3.26 -1.48 14.05
C TYR A 79 1.76 -1.58 14.36
N LEU A 80 0.90 -1.45 13.35
CA LEU A 80 -0.56 -1.54 13.51
C LEU A 80 -1.02 -2.86 14.14
N THR A 81 -0.34 -3.98 13.79
CA THR A 81 -0.76 -5.31 14.26
C THR A 81 -0.14 -5.75 15.57
N ARG A 82 0.97 -5.15 16.00
CA ARG A 82 1.71 -5.59 17.18
C ARG A 82 1.75 -4.58 18.32
N GLU A 83 1.75 -3.30 17.97
CA GLU A 83 1.98 -2.21 18.93
C GLU A 83 0.70 -1.38 19.15
N THR A 84 -0.40 -1.70 18.45
CA THR A 84 -1.68 -1.00 18.62
C THR A 84 -2.83 -1.98 18.75
N ASP A 85 -3.94 -1.51 19.28
CA ASP A 85 -5.21 -2.22 19.38
C ASP A 85 -6.16 -1.96 18.19
N LEU A 86 -5.67 -1.36 17.11
CA LEU A 86 -6.44 -0.99 15.92
C LEU A 86 -7.35 -2.12 15.41
N LEU A 87 -6.83 -3.35 15.40
CA LEU A 87 -7.54 -4.51 14.89
C LEU A 87 -8.48 -5.17 15.90
N THR A 88 -8.48 -4.74 17.15
CA THR A 88 -9.31 -5.31 18.22
C THR A 88 -10.31 -4.32 18.78
N ALA A 89 -9.94 -3.04 18.88
CA ALA A 89 -10.79 -1.98 19.39
C ALA A 89 -11.67 -1.31 18.32
N PHE A 90 -11.30 -1.45 17.04
CA PHE A 90 -12.01 -0.85 15.90
C PHE A 90 -12.27 0.66 16.06
N PRO A 91 -11.27 1.47 16.39
CA PRO A 91 -11.43 2.91 16.54
C PRO A 91 -11.86 3.56 15.22
N ARG A 92 -12.48 4.73 15.29
CA ARG A 92 -12.80 5.54 14.09
C ARG A 92 -11.50 5.95 13.41
N THR A 93 -11.21 5.33 12.28
CA THR A 93 -9.93 5.41 11.59
C THR A 93 -10.05 6.10 10.26
N LEU A 94 -9.29 7.16 10.06
CA LEU A 94 -9.11 7.85 8.78
C LEU A 94 -7.77 7.43 8.16
N HIS A 95 -7.81 6.86 6.96
CA HIS A 95 -6.59 6.51 6.23
C HIS A 95 -6.41 7.42 5.02
N ILE A 96 -5.48 8.37 5.13
CA ILE A 96 -5.19 9.36 4.09
C ILE A 96 -4.18 8.78 3.09
N ALA A 97 -4.40 9.01 1.80
CA ALA A 97 -3.60 8.49 0.68
C ALA A 97 -3.35 6.97 0.81
N PRO A 98 -4.41 6.14 0.89
CA PRO A 98 -4.31 4.77 1.36
C PRO A 98 -3.47 3.89 0.44
N GLU A 99 -2.47 3.25 1.01
CA GLU A 99 -1.71 2.22 0.31
C GLU A 99 -2.55 0.97 0.11
N VAL A 100 -2.65 0.55 -1.15
CA VAL A 100 -3.48 -0.60 -1.57
C VAL A 100 -3.16 -1.87 -0.77
N CYS A 101 -1.89 -2.11 -0.45
CA CYS A 101 -1.47 -3.30 0.29
C CYS A 101 -1.96 -3.30 1.75
N ILE A 102 -2.10 -2.15 2.40
CA ILE A 102 -2.64 -2.01 3.76
C ILE A 102 -4.17 -1.98 3.71
N MET A 103 -4.74 -1.12 2.86
CA MET A 103 -6.18 -0.97 2.71
C MET A 103 -6.89 -2.29 2.43
N ARG A 104 -6.31 -3.17 1.59
CA ARG A 104 -6.88 -4.49 1.28
C ARG A 104 -7.04 -5.42 2.49
N HIS A 105 -6.29 -5.19 3.55
CA HIS A 105 -6.42 -5.92 4.80
C HIS A 105 -7.35 -5.20 5.79
N LEU A 106 -7.26 -3.87 5.90
CA LEU A 106 -8.08 -3.10 6.83
C LEU A 106 -9.55 -3.05 6.40
N LYS A 107 -9.89 -2.77 5.14
CA LYS A 107 -11.29 -2.71 4.68
C LYS A 107 -12.12 -3.98 5.02
N PRO A 108 -11.65 -5.21 4.71
CA PRO A 108 -12.37 -6.41 5.09
C PRO A 108 -12.45 -6.63 6.60
N HIS A 109 -11.39 -6.24 7.32
CA HIS A 109 -11.32 -6.39 8.77
C HIS A 109 -12.36 -5.50 9.49
N PHE A 110 -12.52 -4.26 9.02
CA PHE A 110 -13.50 -3.31 9.55
C PHE A 110 -14.94 -3.52 9.00
N ARG A 111 -15.16 -4.49 8.10
CA ARG A 111 -16.50 -4.73 7.54
C ARG A 111 -17.61 -4.94 8.58
N PRO A 112 -17.37 -5.62 9.74
CA PRO A 112 -18.39 -5.74 10.80
C PRO A 112 -18.71 -4.41 11.48
N HIS A 113 -17.91 -3.37 11.30
CA HIS A 113 -18.01 -2.06 11.92
C HIS A 113 -18.09 -0.96 10.85
N PRO A 114 -19.24 -0.83 10.14
CA PRO A 114 -19.38 0.12 9.04
C PRO A 114 -19.18 1.57 9.53
N GLY A 115 -18.42 2.34 8.77
CA GLY A 115 -18.09 3.73 9.11
C GLY A 115 -16.90 3.91 10.05
N GLN A 116 -16.38 2.85 10.66
CA GLN A 116 -15.21 2.95 11.55
C GLN A 116 -13.87 3.05 10.78
N TYR A 117 -13.83 2.66 9.52
CA TYR A 117 -12.64 2.81 8.68
C TYR A 117 -13.02 3.50 7.38
N VAL A 118 -12.50 4.71 7.20
CA VAL A 118 -12.75 5.56 6.03
C VAL A 118 -11.42 5.90 5.37
N THR A 119 -11.37 5.80 4.05
CA THR A 119 -10.18 6.18 3.27
C THR A 119 -10.40 7.51 2.59
N ALA A 120 -9.37 8.36 2.57
CA ALA A 120 -9.41 9.69 1.98
C ALA A 120 -8.21 9.94 1.07
N ASP A 121 -8.43 10.63 -0.03
CA ASP A 121 -7.38 11.06 -0.95
C ASP A 121 -7.87 12.27 -1.75
N LEU A 122 -6.97 13.03 -2.35
CA LEU A 122 -7.36 14.18 -3.16
C LEU A 122 -8.08 13.73 -4.44
N GLU A 123 -7.55 12.72 -5.15
CA GLU A 123 -8.02 12.32 -6.48
C GLU A 123 -8.16 10.80 -6.69
N SER A 124 -7.64 9.99 -5.76
CA SER A 124 -7.60 8.54 -5.94
C SER A 124 -9.01 7.91 -5.97
N PRO A 125 -9.39 7.19 -7.02
CA PRO A 125 -10.70 6.52 -7.09
C PRO A 125 -10.84 5.36 -6.09
N LEU A 126 -9.81 5.07 -5.31
CA LEU A 126 -9.82 4.03 -4.28
C LEU A 126 -10.28 4.56 -2.92
N ALA A 127 -10.30 5.89 -2.76
CA ALA A 127 -10.73 6.54 -1.53
C ALA A 127 -12.26 6.59 -1.44
N ASP A 128 -12.75 6.52 -0.21
CA ASP A 128 -14.20 6.63 0.08
C ASP A 128 -14.66 8.09 0.05
N ILE A 129 -13.77 9.02 0.45
CA ILE A 129 -14.03 10.46 0.43
C ILE A 129 -12.84 11.21 -0.19
N HIS A 130 -13.11 12.39 -0.75
CA HIS A 130 -12.10 13.22 -1.42
C HIS A 130 -12.01 14.59 -0.80
N PHE A 131 -10.80 15.00 -0.40
CA PHE A 131 -10.52 16.34 0.10
C PHE A 131 -9.01 16.65 0.03
N ASP A 132 -8.69 17.94 0.09
CA ASP A 132 -7.33 18.42 0.30
C ASP A 132 -6.99 18.31 1.80
N VAL A 133 -5.83 17.75 2.13
CA VAL A 133 -5.34 17.64 3.52
C VAL A 133 -5.13 19.01 4.20
N GLN A 134 -5.05 20.09 3.42
CA GLN A 134 -5.01 21.46 3.93
C GLN A 134 -6.40 21.97 4.38
N GLN A 135 -7.49 21.30 3.97
CA GLN A 135 -8.86 21.66 4.27
C GLN A 135 -9.67 20.38 4.54
N ILE A 136 -9.45 19.77 5.69
CA ILE A 136 -10.12 18.52 6.07
C ILE A 136 -11.57 18.84 6.48
N PRO A 137 -12.62 18.34 5.76
CA PRO A 137 -14.02 18.65 6.00
C PRO A 137 -14.65 17.74 7.08
N LEU A 138 -13.89 17.38 8.09
CA LEU A 138 -14.35 16.55 9.20
C LEU A 138 -14.49 17.41 10.46
N ALA A 139 -15.47 17.07 11.30
CA ALA A 139 -15.65 17.73 12.59
C ALA A 139 -14.48 17.39 13.53
N ASP A 140 -14.21 18.29 14.47
CA ASP A 140 -13.26 18.05 15.53
C ASP A 140 -13.65 16.78 16.31
N ASP A 141 -12.67 16.04 16.78
CA ASP A 141 -12.84 14.78 17.53
C ASP A 141 -13.68 13.70 16.81
N SER A 142 -13.85 13.80 15.48
CA SER A 142 -14.62 12.82 14.70
C SER A 142 -13.86 11.53 14.40
N VAL A 143 -12.53 11.50 14.54
CA VAL A 143 -11.67 10.33 14.33
C VAL A 143 -10.74 10.10 15.51
N ASP A 144 -10.45 8.84 15.81
CA ASP A 144 -9.58 8.43 16.91
C ASP A 144 -8.16 8.13 16.42
N VAL A 145 -8.02 7.68 15.16
CA VAL A 145 -6.75 7.29 14.54
C VAL A 145 -6.66 7.85 13.12
N VAL A 146 -5.52 8.43 12.81
CA VAL A 146 -5.16 8.85 11.44
C VAL A 146 -3.96 8.04 10.97
N ILE A 147 -4.08 7.41 9.79
CA ILE A 147 -3.00 6.74 9.07
C ILE A 147 -2.67 7.60 7.85
N CYS A 148 -1.39 8.00 7.68
CA CYS A 148 -0.92 8.82 6.55
C CYS A 148 0.53 8.53 6.17
#